data_54d449c776ea9deea9f427fd56aeee73
#
_entry.id   54d449c776ea9deea9f427fd56aeee73
#
_cell.length_a   1.000
_cell.length_b   1.000
_cell.length_c   1.000
_cell.angle_alpha   90.00
_cell.angle_beta   90.00
_cell.angle_gamma   90.00
#
_symmetry.space_group_name_H-M   'P 1'
#
loop_
_entity.id
_entity.type
_entity.pdbx_description
1 polymer ?
#
loop_
_entity_poly.entity_id
_entity_poly.type
_entity_poly.pdbx_seq_one_letter_code
_entity_poly.pdbx_strand_id
1 'polypeptide(L)'
;MFTRNKKKRIFAAILIIGDEILSGRTQDTNTSFLAKWLNERGVQLKEVRIIPDKLNTIVHSVNLLRKKYNYLFTTGGIGPTHDDITAFAISKAFKKKYEYNKEAYQILERHYKDSYFNEARKKMAKMPRGAGLIYNPSSSAAGFYVKNVFTLPGVPSILQSMMSFVEQLIIGGEKVYSVTVQVHLPESKIGKDLGKLQKKFKDLSLGSYPFFQSGKIGTALVVRGYSEKRIQECKIILEKILKKIKKS
;
A
#
# COMPACT_ATOMS: atom_id res chain seq x y z
N MET A 1 7.78 -25.98 27.10
CA MET A 1 8.47 -24.78 26.52
C MET A 1 7.83 -24.48 25.17
N PHE A 2 6.85 -23.57 25.12
CA PHE A 2 6.15 -23.22 23.88
C PHE A 2 7.08 -22.35 23.04
N THR A 3 7.66 -22.90 21.98
CA THR A 3 8.35 -22.14 20.95
C THR A 3 7.33 -21.20 20.29
N ARG A 4 7.39 -19.91 20.64
CA ARG A 4 6.64 -18.85 19.95
C ARG A 4 7.07 -18.88 18.47
N ASN A 5 6.23 -19.44 17.61
CA ASN A 5 6.43 -19.37 16.18
C ASN A 5 6.58 -17.89 15.79
N LYS A 6 7.79 -17.45 15.46
CA LYS A 6 8.08 -16.07 15.06
C LYS A 6 7.24 -15.77 13.83
N LYS A 7 6.22 -14.90 13.95
CA LYS A 7 5.43 -14.47 12.81
C LYS A 7 6.38 -13.92 11.73
N LYS A 8 6.17 -14.37 10.50
CA LYS A 8 7.01 -13.99 9.36
C LYS A 8 6.84 -12.50 9.04
N ARG A 9 7.92 -11.81 8.72
CA ARG A 9 7.87 -10.45 8.21
C ARG A 9 7.39 -10.48 6.77
N ILE A 10 6.30 -9.77 6.47
CA ILE A 10 5.66 -9.72 5.17
C ILE A 10 5.83 -8.31 4.61
N PHE A 11 6.28 -8.23 3.37
CA PHE A 11 6.56 -6.97 2.68
C PHE A 11 5.69 -6.83 1.44
N ALA A 12 5.25 -5.61 1.16
CA ALA A 12 4.48 -5.28 -0.03
C ALA A 12 5.08 -4.10 -0.79
N ALA A 13 4.73 -4.01 -2.07
CA ALA A 13 4.91 -2.83 -2.90
C ALA A 13 3.59 -2.38 -3.49
N ILE A 14 3.50 -1.11 -3.85
CA ILE A 14 2.41 -0.51 -4.62
C ILE A 14 2.97 -0.02 -5.95
N LEU A 15 2.27 -0.32 -7.03
CA LEU A 15 2.54 0.17 -8.37
C LEU A 15 1.32 0.95 -8.87
N ILE A 16 1.44 2.27 -8.92
CA ILE A 16 0.42 3.16 -9.43
C ILE A 16 0.66 3.33 -10.93
N ILE A 17 -0.36 3.08 -11.72
CA ILE A 17 -0.34 3.17 -13.16
C ILE A 17 -1.33 4.25 -13.56
N GLY A 18 -0.83 5.36 -14.12
CA GLY A 18 -1.69 6.50 -14.50
C GLY A 18 -0.88 7.75 -14.83
N ASP A 19 -1.01 8.21 -16.06
CA ASP A 19 -0.42 9.47 -16.53
C ASP A 19 -1.04 10.69 -15.81
N GLU A 20 -2.27 10.58 -15.31
CA GLU A 20 -2.95 11.65 -14.55
C GLU A 20 -2.28 11.92 -13.19
N ILE A 21 -1.66 10.91 -12.59
CA ILE A 21 -0.89 11.07 -11.36
C ILE A 21 0.46 11.70 -11.66
N LEU A 22 1.14 11.25 -12.74
CA LEU A 22 2.42 11.78 -13.16
C LEU A 22 2.33 13.24 -13.63
N SER A 23 1.22 13.62 -14.25
CA SER A 23 0.96 15.00 -14.67
C SER A 23 0.49 15.93 -13.54
N GLY A 24 0.24 15.40 -12.35
CA GLY A 24 -0.28 16.17 -11.21
C GLY A 24 -1.76 16.55 -11.33
N ARG A 25 -2.48 16.08 -12.35
CA ARG A 25 -3.92 16.32 -12.51
C ARG A 25 -4.74 15.68 -11.39
N THR A 26 -4.31 14.51 -10.93
CA THR A 26 -4.95 13.77 -9.85
C THR A 26 -3.96 13.50 -8.73
N GLN A 27 -4.36 13.78 -7.50
CA GLN A 27 -3.56 13.44 -6.32
C GLN A 27 -3.76 11.98 -5.95
N ASP A 28 -2.66 11.23 -5.74
CA ASP A 28 -2.74 9.88 -5.20
C ASP A 28 -3.12 9.87 -3.72
N THR A 29 -4.26 9.29 -3.43
CA THR A 29 -4.73 9.02 -2.06
C THR A 29 -4.73 7.51 -1.74
N ASN A 30 -4.62 6.65 -2.75
CA ASN A 30 -4.62 5.20 -2.61
C ASN A 30 -3.41 4.70 -1.83
N THR A 31 -2.23 5.28 -2.05
CA THR A 31 -1.01 4.92 -1.32
C THR A 31 -1.17 5.08 0.19
N SER A 32 -1.67 6.23 0.65
CA SER A 32 -1.86 6.49 2.09
C SER A 32 -2.86 5.50 2.71
N PHE A 33 -3.95 5.23 2.02
CA PHE A 33 -4.96 4.27 2.46
C PHE A 33 -4.37 2.84 2.53
N LEU A 34 -3.77 2.35 1.45
CA LEU A 34 -3.19 1.01 1.39
C LEU A 34 -2.06 0.83 2.41
N ALA A 35 -1.22 1.85 2.62
CA ALA A 35 -0.14 1.80 3.61
C ALA A 35 -0.67 1.58 5.02
N LYS A 36 -1.74 2.27 5.41
CA LYS A 36 -2.41 2.10 6.70
C LYS A 36 -3.05 0.73 6.81
N TRP A 37 -3.83 0.34 5.80
CA TRP A 37 -4.54 -0.93 5.73
C TRP A 37 -3.59 -2.14 5.82
N LEU A 38 -2.45 -2.10 5.11
CA LEU A 38 -1.41 -3.13 5.15
C LEU A 38 -0.72 -3.19 6.53
N ASN A 39 -0.38 -2.03 7.10
CA ASN A 39 0.29 -1.96 8.40
C ASN A 39 -0.56 -2.56 9.53
N GLU A 40 -1.87 -2.35 9.52
CA GLU A 40 -2.81 -2.95 10.47
C GLU A 40 -2.77 -4.48 10.45
N ARG A 41 -2.47 -5.08 9.28
CA ARG A 41 -2.36 -6.52 9.03
C ARG A 41 -0.94 -7.06 9.17
N GLY A 42 -0.01 -6.22 9.65
CA GLY A 42 1.40 -6.60 9.83
C GLY A 42 2.16 -6.76 8.51
N VAL A 43 1.61 -6.24 7.40
CA VAL A 43 2.29 -6.19 6.10
C VAL A 43 2.95 -4.83 5.94
N GLN A 44 4.27 -4.80 5.77
CA GLN A 44 4.99 -3.54 5.63
C GLN A 44 5.10 -3.12 4.17
N LEU A 45 4.58 -1.94 3.85
CA LEU A 45 4.84 -1.30 2.57
C LEU A 45 6.30 -0.84 2.52
N LYS A 46 7.05 -1.30 1.51
CA LYS A 46 8.48 -1.01 1.35
C LYS A 46 8.81 -0.18 0.13
N GLU A 47 7.94 -0.20 -0.87
CA GLU A 47 8.21 0.52 -2.12
C GLU A 47 6.88 0.96 -2.74
N VAL A 48 6.87 2.18 -3.26
CA VAL A 48 5.79 2.72 -4.09
C VAL A 48 6.41 3.24 -5.37
N ARG A 49 5.83 2.87 -6.50
CA ARG A 49 6.21 3.41 -7.82
C ARG A 49 5.00 3.98 -8.51
N ILE A 50 5.20 5.10 -9.20
CA ILE A 50 4.24 5.69 -10.10
C ILE A 50 4.84 5.59 -11.50
N ILE A 51 4.08 5.03 -12.44
CA ILE A 51 4.55 4.79 -13.80
C ILE A 51 3.48 5.18 -14.84
N PRO A 52 3.90 5.52 -16.06
CA PRO A 52 2.96 5.81 -17.15
C PRO A 52 2.21 4.56 -17.62
N ASP A 53 1.09 4.79 -18.32
CA ASP A 53 0.28 3.77 -18.99
C ASP A 53 0.99 3.22 -20.24
N LYS A 54 2.18 2.66 -20.08
CA LYS A 54 3.01 2.08 -21.16
C LYS A 54 3.25 0.59 -20.91
N LEU A 55 2.87 -0.24 -21.90
CA LEU A 55 2.91 -1.70 -21.78
C LEU A 55 4.24 -2.24 -21.25
N ASN A 56 5.35 -1.89 -21.87
CA ASN A 56 6.67 -2.41 -21.50
C ASN A 56 7.09 -1.96 -20.09
N THR A 57 6.75 -0.73 -19.70
CA THR A 57 7.04 -0.17 -18.37
C THR A 57 6.26 -0.92 -17.29
N ILE A 58 4.97 -1.19 -17.54
CA ILE A 58 4.12 -1.95 -16.62
C ILE A 58 4.65 -3.38 -16.48
N VAL A 59 4.89 -4.09 -17.60
CA VAL A 59 5.39 -5.47 -17.61
C VAL A 59 6.71 -5.59 -16.86
N HIS A 60 7.66 -4.67 -17.10
CA HIS A 60 8.96 -4.66 -16.42
C HIS A 60 8.79 -4.45 -14.91
N SER A 61 8.03 -3.42 -14.52
CA SER A 61 7.82 -3.07 -13.11
C SER A 61 7.13 -4.18 -12.33
N VAL A 62 6.09 -4.78 -12.91
CA VAL A 62 5.38 -5.93 -12.31
C VAL A 62 6.34 -7.11 -12.11
N ASN A 63 7.14 -7.47 -13.13
CA ASN A 63 8.07 -8.58 -13.04
C ASN A 63 9.16 -8.37 -11.99
N LEU A 64 9.62 -7.14 -11.81
CA LEU A 64 10.61 -6.80 -10.80
C LEU A 64 10.01 -6.84 -9.39
N LEU A 65 8.88 -6.15 -9.18
CA LEU A 65 8.30 -5.97 -7.86
C LEU A 65 7.68 -7.26 -7.31
N ARG A 66 6.99 -8.07 -8.13
CA ARG A 66 6.37 -9.33 -7.69
C ARG A 66 7.39 -10.40 -7.27
N LYS A 67 8.64 -10.31 -7.75
CA LYS A 67 9.73 -11.20 -7.34
C LYS A 67 10.39 -10.74 -6.04
N LYS A 68 10.42 -9.41 -5.81
CA LYS A 68 11.09 -8.78 -4.68
C LYS A 68 10.24 -8.79 -3.40
N TYR A 69 8.91 -8.69 -3.52
CA TYR A 69 7.99 -8.53 -2.41
C TYR A 69 6.99 -9.68 -2.31
N ASN A 70 6.50 -9.92 -1.09
CA ASN A 70 5.48 -10.95 -0.84
C ASN A 70 4.16 -10.58 -1.54
N TYR A 71 3.81 -9.30 -1.60
CA TYR A 71 2.62 -8.79 -2.28
C TYR A 71 2.96 -7.58 -3.14
N LEU A 72 2.32 -7.51 -4.30
CA LEU A 72 2.30 -6.34 -5.18
C LEU A 72 0.86 -5.91 -5.40
N PHE A 73 0.54 -4.67 -5.05
CA PHE A 73 -0.74 -4.04 -5.35
C PHE A 73 -0.55 -3.11 -6.54
N THR A 74 -1.32 -3.30 -7.62
CA THR A 74 -1.37 -2.36 -8.73
C THR A 74 -2.66 -1.57 -8.68
N THR A 75 -2.63 -0.27 -8.94
CA THR A 75 -3.82 0.58 -9.00
C THR A 75 -3.86 1.36 -10.31
N GLY A 76 -5.03 1.44 -10.92
CA GLY A 76 -5.25 2.15 -12.19
C GLY A 76 -5.18 1.27 -13.44
N GLY A 77 -5.68 1.81 -14.55
CA GLY A 77 -5.61 1.21 -15.87
C GLY A 77 -6.42 -0.07 -16.10
N ILE A 78 -7.53 -0.30 -15.35
CA ILE A 78 -8.43 -1.46 -15.54
C ILE A 78 -9.86 -1.08 -15.93
N GLY A 79 -10.07 0.15 -16.32
CA GLY A 79 -11.35 0.67 -16.77
C GLY A 79 -11.71 0.29 -18.21
N PRO A 80 -12.74 0.96 -18.76
CA PRO A 80 -13.29 0.64 -20.07
C PRO A 80 -12.59 1.34 -21.25
N THR A 81 -11.69 2.31 -20.99
CA THR A 81 -11.11 3.17 -22.03
C THR A 81 -9.92 2.51 -22.74
N HIS A 82 -9.48 3.09 -23.84
CA HIS A 82 -8.44 2.48 -24.68
C HIS A 82 -7.06 2.45 -24.02
N ASP A 83 -6.79 3.39 -23.13
CA ASP A 83 -5.58 3.53 -22.31
C ASP A 83 -5.56 2.60 -21.06
N ASP A 84 -6.68 2.02 -20.69
CA ASP A 84 -6.74 1.00 -19.64
C ASP A 84 -6.09 -0.31 -20.09
N ILE A 85 -4.78 -0.40 -20.00
CA ILE A 85 -3.98 -1.54 -20.49
C ILE A 85 -3.39 -2.42 -19.39
N THR A 86 -3.64 -2.09 -18.13
CA THR A 86 -3.04 -2.81 -16.98
C THR A 86 -3.34 -4.29 -17.00
N ALA A 87 -4.59 -4.72 -17.23
CA ALA A 87 -4.95 -6.13 -17.27
C ALA A 87 -4.23 -6.89 -18.39
N PHE A 88 -4.09 -6.26 -19.56
CA PHE A 88 -3.30 -6.82 -20.66
C PHE A 88 -1.81 -6.91 -20.32
N ALA A 89 -1.25 -5.87 -19.70
CA ALA A 89 0.15 -5.85 -19.27
C ALA A 89 0.45 -6.93 -18.21
N ILE A 90 -0.44 -7.13 -17.25
CA ILE A 90 -0.32 -8.22 -16.26
C ILE A 90 -0.36 -9.59 -16.97
N SER A 91 -1.25 -9.76 -17.96
CA SER A 91 -1.28 -11.00 -18.76
C SER A 91 0.06 -11.29 -19.43
N LYS A 92 0.70 -10.27 -20.02
CA LYS A 92 2.05 -10.37 -20.61
C LYS A 92 3.11 -10.67 -19.57
N ALA A 93 3.11 -9.98 -18.42
CA ALA A 93 4.08 -10.20 -17.34
C ALA A 93 4.04 -11.63 -16.79
N PHE A 94 2.88 -12.27 -16.78
CA PHE A 94 2.72 -13.66 -16.35
C PHE A 94 2.73 -14.68 -17.50
N LYS A 95 2.93 -14.24 -18.75
CA LYS A 95 2.86 -15.09 -19.95
C LYS A 95 1.55 -15.89 -20.03
N LYS A 96 0.43 -15.23 -19.69
CA LYS A 96 -0.91 -15.80 -19.71
C LYS A 96 -1.72 -15.21 -20.86
N LYS A 97 -2.71 -15.97 -21.36
CA LYS A 97 -3.65 -15.46 -22.36
C LYS A 97 -4.52 -14.37 -21.72
N TYR A 98 -4.70 -13.26 -22.42
CA TYR A 98 -5.63 -12.19 -22.07
C TYR A 98 -6.98 -12.51 -22.68
N GLU A 99 -7.97 -12.83 -21.87
CA GLU A 99 -9.27 -13.31 -22.33
C GLU A 99 -10.39 -12.91 -21.37
N TYR A 100 -11.63 -13.07 -21.78
CA TYR A 100 -12.78 -12.86 -20.92
C TYR A 100 -12.80 -13.88 -19.78
N ASN A 101 -12.90 -13.37 -18.55
CA ASN A 101 -13.27 -14.20 -17.40
C ASN A 101 -14.80 -14.37 -17.40
N LYS A 102 -15.26 -15.60 -17.44
CA LYS A 102 -16.69 -15.93 -17.59
C LYS A 102 -17.53 -15.33 -16.46
N GLU A 103 -17.06 -15.42 -15.22
CA GLU A 103 -17.77 -14.91 -14.05
C GLU A 103 -17.83 -13.38 -14.04
N ALA A 104 -16.70 -12.70 -14.27
CA ALA A 104 -16.65 -11.24 -14.37
C ALA A 104 -17.54 -10.72 -15.50
N TYR A 105 -17.59 -11.42 -16.64
CA TYR A 105 -18.47 -11.07 -17.74
C TYR A 105 -19.94 -11.18 -17.35
N GLN A 106 -20.35 -12.28 -16.71
CA GLN A 106 -21.73 -12.48 -16.24
C GLN A 106 -22.14 -11.46 -15.17
N ILE A 107 -21.21 -11.04 -14.29
CA ILE A 107 -21.47 -10.01 -13.29
C ILE A 107 -21.76 -8.67 -13.99
N LEU A 108 -20.94 -8.28 -14.95
CA LEU A 108 -21.12 -7.04 -15.71
C LEU A 108 -22.38 -7.09 -16.58
N GLU A 109 -22.65 -8.20 -17.24
CA GLU A 109 -23.86 -8.39 -18.06
C GLU A 109 -25.13 -8.21 -17.24
N ARG A 110 -25.18 -8.79 -16.03
CA ARG A 110 -26.31 -8.60 -15.11
C ARG A 110 -26.42 -7.17 -14.58
N HIS A 111 -25.30 -6.53 -14.30
CA HIS A 111 -25.26 -5.16 -13.80
C HIS A 111 -25.76 -4.15 -14.86
N TYR A 112 -25.45 -4.40 -16.14
CA TYR A 112 -25.83 -3.55 -17.25
C TYR A 112 -27.07 -4.04 -18.02
N LYS A 113 -27.86 -4.95 -17.43
CA LYS A 113 -29.02 -5.58 -18.08
C LYS A 113 -29.98 -4.56 -18.71
N ASP A 114 -30.24 -3.48 -18.00
CA ASP A 114 -31.18 -2.42 -18.41
C ASP A 114 -30.47 -1.21 -19.04
N SER A 115 -29.18 -1.35 -19.40
CA SER A 115 -28.37 -0.31 -20.00
C SER A 115 -27.45 -0.87 -21.09
N TYR A 116 -26.85 0.05 -21.90
CA TYR A 116 -26.03 -0.36 -23.05
C TYR A 116 -24.74 -1.07 -22.62
N PHE A 117 -24.67 -2.40 -22.74
CA PHE A 117 -23.51 -3.24 -22.47
C PHE A 117 -22.63 -3.36 -23.72
N ASN A 118 -21.83 -2.32 -23.98
CA ASN A 118 -20.97 -2.19 -25.16
C ASN A 118 -19.60 -2.89 -24.97
N GLU A 119 -18.80 -2.93 -26.04
CA GLU A 119 -17.48 -3.54 -26.04
C GLU A 119 -16.50 -2.91 -25.02
N ALA A 120 -16.60 -1.61 -24.76
CA ALA A 120 -15.81 -0.94 -23.76
C ALA A 120 -16.10 -1.48 -22.34
N ARG A 121 -17.38 -1.66 -22.00
CA ARG A 121 -17.79 -2.27 -20.72
C ARG A 121 -17.43 -3.75 -20.63
N LYS A 122 -17.60 -4.52 -21.70
CA LYS A 122 -17.17 -5.91 -21.79
C LYS A 122 -15.68 -6.09 -21.57
N LYS A 123 -14.85 -5.14 -22.08
CA LYS A 123 -13.40 -5.14 -21.91
C LYS A 123 -12.99 -5.29 -20.43
N MET A 124 -13.75 -4.71 -19.48
CA MET A 124 -13.46 -4.80 -18.06
C MET A 124 -13.55 -6.23 -17.49
N ALA A 125 -14.15 -7.16 -18.22
CA ALA A 125 -14.13 -8.58 -17.89
C ALA A 125 -12.91 -9.33 -18.44
N LYS A 126 -12.05 -8.68 -19.25
CA LYS A 126 -10.84 -9.32 -19.77
C LYS A 126 -9.70 -9.22 -18.76
N MET A 127 -9.08 -10.37 -18.47
CA MET A 127 -7.98 -10.48 -17.53
C MET A 127 -7.09 -11.68 -17.87
N PRO A 128 -5.96 -11.89 -17.15
CA PRO A 128 -5.12 -13.07 -17.37
C PRO A 128 -5.90 -14.37 -17.12
N ARG A 129 -5.76 -15.36 -18.01
CA ARG A 129 -6.36 -16.70 -17.84
C ARG A 129 -6.06 -17.26 -16.45
N GLY A 130 -7.11 -17.70 -15.75
CA GLY A 130 -7.01 -18.26 -14.40
C GLY A 130 -6.67 -17.22 -13.32
N ALA A 131 -6.94 -15.93 -13.55
CA ALA A 131 -6.97 -14.93 -12.49
C ALA A 131 -8.14 -15.16 -11.54
N GLY A 132 -7.91 -14.99 -10.25
CA GLY A 132 -8.99 -14.93 -9.28
C GLY A 132 -9.62 -13.54 -9.23
N LEU A 133 -10.90 -13.46 -8.94
CA LEU A 133 -11.62 -12.18 -8.88
C LEU A 133 -11.45 -11.48 -7.52
N ILE A 134 -11.41 -10.17 -7.56
CA ILE A 134 -11.61 -9.30 -6.40
C ILE A 134 -12.91 -8.55 -6.67
N TYR A 135 -13.97 -8.94 -5.96
CA TYR A 135 -15.29 -8.39 -6.22
C TYR A 135 -15.38 -6.91 -5.91
N ASN A 136 -16.17 -6.21 -6.70
CA ASN A 136 -16.41 -4.78 -6.57
C ASN A 136 -17.89 -4.52 -6.30
N PRO A 137 -18.26 -4.25 -5.03
CA PRO A 137 -19.65 -4.01 -4.68
C PRO A 137 -20.19 -2.67 -5.19
N SER A 138 -19.32 -1.73 -5.56
CA SER A 138 -19.71 -0.37 -5.96
C SER A 138 -20.11 -0.25 -7.43
N SER A 139 -19.37 -0.92 -8.34
CA SER A 139 -19.61 -0.77 -9.80
C SER A 139 -19.61 -2.09 -10.58
N SER A 140 -19.57 -3.23 -9.87
CA SER A 140 -19.56 -4.58 -10.44
C SER A 140 -18.37 -4.92 -11.36
N ALA A 141 -17.54 -3.94 -11.75
CA ALA A 141 -16.32 -4.18 -12.51
C ALA A 141 -15.23 -4.71 -11.57
N ALA A 142 -15.03 -6.03 -11.59
CA ALA A 142 -14.12 -6.71 -10.68
C ALA A 142 -12.66 -6.33 -10.94
N GLY A 143 -11.87 -6.20 -9.86
CA GLY A 143 -10.43 -6.35 -9.91
C GLY A 143 -10.05 -7.83 -9.97
N PHE A 144 -8.77 -8.12 -10.00
CA PHE A 144 -8.31 -9.51 -10.07
C PHE A 144 -6.96 -9.69 -9.40
N TYR A 145 -6.62 -10.94 -9.13
CA TYR A 145 -5.27 -11.29 -8.67
C TYR A 145 -4.67 -12.46 -9.44
N VAL A 146 -3.35 -12.42 -9.62
CA VAL A 146 -2.56 -13.52 -10.16
C VAL A 146 -1.38 -13.76 -9.23
N LYS A 147 -1.36 -14.92 -8.57
CA LYS A 147 -0.37 -15.23 -7.53
C LYS A 147 -0.37 -14.14 -6.45
N ASN A 148 0.75 -13.40 -6.31
CA ASN A 148 0.94 -12.35 -5.33
C ASN A 148 0.71 -10.92 -5.87
N VAL A 149 0.15 -10.77 -7.05
CA VAL A 149 -0.17 -9.47 -7.67
C VAL A 149 -1.67 -9.24 -7.62
N PHE A 150 -2.09 -8.19 -6.93
CA PHE A 150 -3.46 -7.74 -6.76
C PHE A 150 -3.68 -6.48 -7.60
N THR A 151 -4.63 -6.52 -8.51
CA THR A 151 -4.89 -5.45 -9.48
C THR A 151 -6.24 -4.81 -9.17
N LEU A 152 -6.20 -3.54 -8.82
CA LEU A 152 -7.32 -2.75 -8.31
C LEU A 152 -7.53 -1.49 -9.16
N PRO A 153 -8.74 -0.90 -9.16
CA PRO A 153 -9.01 0.36 -9.87
C PRO A 153 -8.27 1.54 -9.25
N GLY A 154 -8.10 2.62 -10.04
CA GLY A 154 -7.51 3.88 -9.59
C GLY A 154 -8.44 4.70 -8.69
N VAL A 155 -9.76 4.58 -8.85
CA VAL A 155 -10.78 5.34 -8.10
C VAL A 155 -10.77 4.96 -6.62
N PRO A 156 -10.46 5.89 -5.70
CA PRO A 156 -10.22 5.56 -4.29
C PRO A 156 -11.41 4.91 -3.58
N SER A 157 -12.62 5.43 -3.76
CA SER A 157 -13.82 4.88 -3.13
C SER A 157 -14.11 3.44 -3.58
N ILE A 158 -13.88 3.14 -4.85
CA ILE A 158 -14.06 1.81 -5.40
C ILE A 158 -12.99 0.86 -4.85
N LEU A 159 -11.71 1.25 -4.89
CA LEU A 159 -10.62 0.46 -4.33
C LEU A 159 -10.91 0.11 -2.86
N GLN A 160 -11.32 1.09 -2.06
CA GLN A 160 -11.61 0.89 -0.64
C GLN A 160 -12.73 -0.12 -0.41
N SER A 161 -13.80 -0.07 -1.21
CA SER A 161 -14.93 -1.01 -1.11
C SER A 161 -14.55 -2.46 -1.40
N MET A 162 -13.46 -2.68 -2.14
CA MET A 162 -12.97 -4.01 -2.54
C MET A 162 -12.04 -4.65 -1.50
N MET A 163 -11.55 -3.89 -0.51
CA MET A 163 -10.50 -4.36 0.38
C MET A 163 -10.90 -5.47 1.34
N SER A 164 -12.19 -5.62 1.64
CA SER A 164 -12.72 -6.75 2.40
C SER A 164 -12.51 -8.10 1.70
N PHE A 165 -12.56 -8.12 0.37
CA PHE A 165 -12.26 -9.31 -0.42
C PHE A 165 -10.75 -9.57 -0.49
N VAL A 166 -9.93 -8.52 -0.61
CA VAL A 166 -8.46 -8.66 -0.58
C VAL A 166 -7.98 -9.21 0.75
N GLU A 167 -8.62 -8.83 1.87
CA GLU A 167 -8.28 -9.31 3.21
C GLU A 167 -8.33 -10.83 3.34
N GLN A 168 -9.29 -11.47 2.69
CA GLN A 168 -9.44 -12.92 2.70
C GLN A 168 -8.35 -13.66 1.89
N LEU A 169 -7.63 -12.93 1.02
CA LEU A 169 -6.64 -13.48 0.09
C LEU A 169 -5.21 -13.30 0.56
N ILE A 170 -4.96 -12.47 1.59
CA ILE A 170 -3.62 -12.21 2.07
C ILE A 170 -3.37 -12.83 3.44
N ILE A 171 -2.12 -13.21 3.69
CA ILE A 171 -1.66 -13.63 5.01
C ILE A 171 -0.96 -12.46 5.66
N GLY A 172 -1.41 -12.06 6.84
CA GLY A 172 -0.78 -11.01 7.63
C GLY A 172 0.56 -11.45 8.22
N GLY A 173 1.37 -10.45 8.58
CA GLY A 173 2.69 -10.66 9.15
C GLY A 173 2.81 -10.26 10.63
N GLU A 174 4.06 -10.08 11.07
CA GLU A 174 4.38 -9.56 12.38
C GLU A 174 3.98 -8.08 12.48
N LYS A 175 3.15 -7.73 13.46
CA LYS A 175 2.64 -6.36 13.62
C LYS A 175 3.77 -5.42 14.02
N VAL A 176 3.84 -4.27 13.37
CA VAL A 176 4.73 -3.17 13.74
C VAL A 176 3.98 -2.22 14.66
N TYR A 177 4.53 -1.99 15.83
CA TYR A 177 4.02 -1.00 16.79
C TYR A 177 4.73 0.32 16.59
N SER A 178 4.07 1.41 16.96
CA SER A 178 4.67 2.75 16.97
C SER A 178 4.10 3.59 18.10
N VAL A 179 4.92 4.49 18.61
CA VAL A 179 4.51 5.54 19.55
C VAL A 179 5.08 6.86 19.10
N THR A 180 4.29 7.91 19.24
CA THR A 180 4.70 9.29 18.90
C THR A 180 4.77 10.13 20.16
N VAL A 181 5.88 10.85 20.34
CA VAL A 181 6.07 11.85 21.38
C VAL A 181 6.22 13.20 20.73
N GLN A 182 5.30 14.13 20.99
CA GLN A 182 5.36 15.50 20.47
C GLN A 182 6.03 16.43 21.46
N VAL A 183 6.85 17.36 20.96
CA VAL A 183 7.54 18.36 21.74
C VAL A 183 7.68 19.68 20.98
N HIS A 184 7.45 20.81 21.63
CA HIS A 184 7.68 22.15 21.07
C HIS A 184 9.17 22.52 21.19
N LEU A 185 10.01 21.80 20.46
CA LEU A 185 11.44 22.08 20.30
C LEU A 185 11.80 21.89 18.82
N PRO A 186 12.71 22.69 18.28
CA PRO A 186 13.23 22.48 16.94
C PRO A 186 14.07 21.20 16.90
N GLU A 187 14.02 20.50 15.76
CA GLU A 187 14.70 19.23 15.53
C GLU A 187 16.23 19.30 15.79
N SER A 188 16.85 20.44 15.50
CA SER A 188 18.28 20.69 15.72
C SER A 188 18.72 20.54 17.19
N LYS A 189 17.84 20.85 18.15
CA LYS A 189 18.13 20.66 19.58
C LYS A 189 18.08 19.19 20.01
N ILE A 190 17.39 18.34 19.27
CA ILE A 190 17.10 16.96 19.64
C ILE A 190 18.00 15.97 18.89
N GLY A 191 18.47 16.32 17.69
CA GLY A 191 19.10 15.41 16.73
C GLY A 191 20.28 14.62 17.30
N LYS A 192 21.19 15.26 18.06
CA LYS A 192 22.34 14.60 18.67
C LYS A 192 21.94 13.50 19.65
N ASP A 193 20.97 13.76 20.51
CA ASP A 193 20.54 12.81 21.54
C ASP A 193 19.64 11.72 20.94
N LEU A 194 18.83 12.06 19.94
CA LEU A 194 18.06 11.07 19.18
C LEU A 194 19.00 10.08 18.46
N GLY A 195 20.11 10.58 17.88
CA GLY A 195 21.12 9.72 17.26
C GLY A 195 21.82 8.78 18.26
N LYS A 196 22.11 9.23 19.50
CA LYS A 196 22.63 8.37 20.55
C LYS A 196 21.59 7.30 20.95
N LEU A 197 20.32 7.69 21.08
CA LEU A 197 19.24 6.78 21.43
C LEU A 197 19.03 5.73 20.35
N GLN A 198 19.09 6.09 19.07
CA GLN A 198 19.03 5.14 17.94
C GLN A 198 20.15 4.10 17.99
N LYS A 199 21.37 4.51 18.32
CA LYS A 199 22.52 3.58 18.47
C LYS A 199 22.30 2.58 19.62
N LYS A 200 21.63 2.99 20.69
CA LYS A 200 21.28 2.14 21.84
C LYS A 200 20.15 1.14 21.51
N PHE A 201 19.18 1.55 20.70
CA PHE A 201 18.00 0.76 20.29
C PHE A 201 18.08 0.37 18.82
N LYS A 202 19.05 -0.50 18.47
CA LYS A 202 19.28 -0.95 17.09
C LYS A 202 18.10 -1.78 16.52
N ASP A 203 17.29 -2.35 17.39
CA ASP A 203 16.09 -3.14 17.08
C ASP A 203 14.84 -2.29 16.81
N LEU A 204 14.91 -0.97 17.06
CA LEU A 204 13.86 0.00 16.81
C LEU A 204 14.27 0.98 15.71
N SER A 205 13.28 1.65 15.12
CA SER A 205 13.48 2.77 14.21
C SER A 205 12.97 4.04 14.87
N LEU A 206 13.84 5.03 15.01
CA LEU A 206 13.50 6.34 15.55
C LEU A 206 13.49 7.35 14.40
N GLY A 207 12.39 8.09 14.26
CA GLY A 207 12.24 9.16 13.28
C GLY A 207 11.86 10.47 13.97
N SER A 208 12.22 11.60 13.34
CA SER A 208 11.79 12.94 13.75
C SER A 208 11.10 13.63 12.58
N TYR A 209 9.99 14.29 12.89
CA TYR A 209 9.13 14.95 11.90
C TYR A 209 8.80 16.34 12.44
N PRO A 210 9.40 17.41 11.87
CA PRO A 210 9.07 18.77 12.27
C PRO A 210 7.63 19.11 11.91
N PHE A 211 6.96 19.88 12.77
CA PHE A 211 5.65 20.43 12.52
C PHE A 211 5.58 21.89 12.94
N PHE A 212 4.67 22.62 12.33
CA PHE A 212 4.33 23.99 12.69
C PHE A 212 2.85 24.05 13.05
N GLN A 213 2.55 24.36 14.29
CA GLN A 213 1.17 24.42 14.78
C GLN A 213 1.00 25.62 15.71
N SER A 214 -0.06 26.42 15.50
CA SER A 214 -0.39 27.58 16.31
C SER A 214 0.77 28.56 16.49
N GLY A 215 1.52 28.86 15.40
CA GLY A 215 2.67 29.77 15.43
C GLY A 215 3.93 29.21 16.11
N LYS A 216 3.97 27.95 16.51
CA LYS A 216 5.10 27.32 17.20
C LYS A 216 5.68 26.16 16.40
N ILE A 217 7.00 26.12 16.33
CA ILE A 217 7.75 24.97 15.79
C ILE A 217 7.76 23.85 16.83
N GLY A 218 7.53 22.64 16.36
CA GLY A 218 7.63 21.44 17.17
C GLY A 218 8.20 20.27 16.39
N THR A 219 8.46 19.18 17.08
CA THR A 219 8.95 17.93 16.50
C THR A 219 8.13 16.76 17.04
N ALA A 220 7.60 15.94 16.14
CA ALA A 220 6.98 14.66 16.46
C ALA A 220 8.06 13.56 16.34
N LEU A 221 8.37 12.93 17.47
CA LEU A 221 9.36 11.86 17.56
C LEU A 221 8.63 10.51 17.55
N VAL A 222 8.91 9.70 16.53
CA VAL A 222 8.24 8.41 16.31
C VAL A 222 9.21 7.27 16.60
N VAL A 223 8.83 6.38 17.52
CA VAL A 223 9.55 5.14 17.82
C VAL A 223 8.75 3.97 17.26
N ARG A 224 9.35 3.16 16.39
CA ARG A 224 8.72 2.02 15.72
C ARG A 224 9.52 0.75 15.90
N GLY A 225 8.83 -0.38 16.02
CA GLY A 225 9.46 -1.71 16.11
C GLY A 225 8.46 -2.83 16.26
N TYR A 226 8.96 -4.04 16.42
CA TYR A 226 8.12 -5.24 16.56
C TYR A 226 7.80 -5.60 18.01
N SER A 227 8.51 -5.02 18.99
CA SER A 227 8.30 -5.28 20.41
C SER A 227 7.72 -4.04 21.09
N GLU A 228 6.47 -4.15 21.53
CA GLU A 228 5.80 -3.07 22.26
C GLU A 228 6.55 -2.72 23.56
N LYS A 229 7.07 -3.74 24.29
CA LYS A 229 7.89 -3.54 25.49
C LYS A 229 9.12 -2.68 25.19
N ARG A 230 9.85 -2.99 24.10
CA ARG A 230 11.06 -2.24 23.71
C ARG A 230 10.74 -0.80 23.31
N ILE A 231 9.60 -0.60 22.65
CA ILE A 231 9.12 0.75 22.31
C ILE A 231 8.84 1.58 23.57
N GLN A 232 8.17 1.00 24.57
CA GLN A 232 7.89 1.70 25.82
C GLN A 232 9.16 2.00 26.61
N GLU A 233 10.13 1.08 26.67
CA GLU A 233 11.45 1.33 27.25
C GLU A 233 12.16 2.53 26.58
N CYS A 234 12.16 2.56 25.26
CA CYS A 234 12.74 3.67 24.47
C CYS A 234 12.00 4.98 24.71
N LYS A 235 10.67 4.97 24.72
CA LYS A 235 9.82 6.15 24.99
C LYS A 235 10.16 6.78 26.32
N ILE A 236 10.25 5.99 27.40
CA ILE A 236 10.58 6.50 28.75
C ILE A 236 11.93 7.22 28.75
N ILE A 237 12.94 6.67 28.09
CA ILE A 237 14.26 7.29 28.00
C ILE A 237 14.20 8.58 27.17
N LEU A 238 13.48 8.54 26.04
CA LEU A 238 13.27 9.71 25.18
C LEU A 238 12.61 10.86 25.95
N GLU A 239 11.56 10.58 26.71
CA GLU A 239 10.87 11.61 27.52
C GLU A 239 11.79 12.21 28.61
N LYS A 240 12.68 11.41 29.22
CA LYS A 240 13.68 11.91 30.15
C LYS A 240 14.68 12.85 29.49
N ILE A 241 15.14 12.51 28.27
CA ILE A 241 16.04 13.37 27.48
C ILE A 241 15.36 14.70 27.16
N LEU A 242 14.10 14.66 26.68
CA LEU A 242 13.34 15.86 26.33
C LEU A 242 13.10 16.78 27.54
N LYS A 243 12.83 16.21 28.73
CA LYS A 243 12.73 17.00 29.98
C LYS A 243 14.02 17.71 30.34
N LYS A 244 15.19 17.12 30.11
CA LYS A 244 16.49 17.76 30.34
C LYS A 244 16.73 18.91 29.36
N ILE A 245 16.47 18.71 28.06
CA ILE A 245 16.66 19.75 27.03
C ILE A 245 15.74 20.97 27.25
N LYS A 246 14.53 20.76 27.79
CA LYS A 246 13.62 21.88 28.12
C LYS A 246 14.06 22.72 29.30
N LYS A 247 14.92 22.18 30.19
CA LYS A 247 15.44 22.90 31.38
C LYS A 247 16.76 23.61 31.13
N SER A 248 17.46 23.27 30.05
CA SER A 248 18.70 23.95 29.61
C SER A 248 18.38 24.99 28.52
#